data_bf1951fd32bdc2546a4d460a6eb70b4c
#
_entry.id   bf1951fd32bdc2546a4d460a6eb70b4c
#
_cell.length_a   1.000
_cell.length_b   1.000
_cell.length_c   1.000
_cell.angle_alpha   90.00
_cell.angle_beta   90.00
_cell.angle_gamma   90.00
#
_symmetry.space_group_name_H-M   'P 1'
#
loop_
_entity.id
_entity.type
_entity.pdbx_description
1 polymer ?
#
loop_
_entity_poly.entity_id
_entity_poly.type
_entity_poly.pdbx_seq_one_letter_code
_entity_poly.pdbx_strand_id
1 'polypeptide(L)'
;MLDFMAKRLNVQLERLKQLNSNAFMFVDEPGLQFLFSAMAGYGDLKAKGDLDQFFTQVDRPRGIHLCGNPDWDFLLNLDLDVLSLDVYTNAEIFSSYAASIRKFLDRNGVVVWGIVPTGFEEFEKENTLSLYWQHLQKSNGGGVDPLFKVGSAGSS
;
A
#
# COMPACT_ATOMS: atom_id res chain seq x y z
N MET A 1 -21.16 -8.86 -6.32
CA MET A 1 -19.83 -9.50 -6.19
C MET A 1 -19.04 -8.82 -5.06
N LEU A 2 -18.91 -7.50 -5.05
CA LEU A 2 -18.15 -6.77 -4.00
C LEU A 2 -18.67 -7.04 -2.58
N ASP A 3 -19.98 -7.02 -2.36
CA ASP A 3 -20.59 -7.32 -1.05
C ASP A 3 -20.23 -8.73 -0.52
N PHE A 4 -20.14 -9.70 -1.42
CA PHE A 4 -19.73 -11.06 -1.04
C PHE A 4 -18.25 -11.11 -0.65
N MET A 5 -17.39 -10.39 -1.37
CA MET A 5 -15.96 -10.31 -1.04
C MET A 5 -15.74 -9.61 0.30
N ALA A 6 -16.40 -8.48 0.55
CA ALA A 6 -16.32 -7.76 1.81
C ALA A 6 -16.77 -8.63 3.01
N LYS A 7 -17.88 -9.35 2.87
CA LYS A 7 -18.35 -10.29 3.91
C LYS A 7 -17.33 -11.40 4.19
N ARG A 8 -16.70 -11.95 3.15
CA ARG A 8 -15.67 -12.99 3.34
C ARG A 8 -14.45 -12.44 4.07
N LEU A 9 -14.00 -11.24 3.70
CA LEU A 9 -12.90 -10.57 4.39
C LEU A 9 -13.21 -10.36 5.86
N ASN A 10 -14.38 -9.83 6.19
CA ASN A 10 -14.76 -9.57 7.58
C ASN A 10 -14.82 -10.86 8.41
N VAL A 11 -15.36 -11.96 7.86
CA VAL A 11 -15.37 -13.27 8.55
C VAL A 11 -13.94 -13.79 8.80
N GLN A 12 -13.03 -13.61 7.84
CA GLN A 12 -11.63 -14.02 8.03
C GLN A 12 -10.94 -13.13 9.06
N LEU A 13 -11.13 -11.81 8.97
CA LEU A 13 -10.58 -10.85 9.90
C LEU A 13 -11.06 -11.07 11.33
N GLU A 14 -12.36 -11.34 11.52
CA GLU A 14 -12.92 -11.67 12.82
C GLU A 14 -12.24 -12.90 13.44
N ARG A 15 -12.04 -13.95 12.66
CA ARG A 15 -11.34 -15.16 13.12
C ARG A 15 -9.88 -14.89 13.48
N LEU A 16 -9.18 -14.08 12.71
CA LEU A 16 -7.80 -13.68 13.02
C LEU A 16 -7.74 -12.84 14.30
N LYS A 17 -8.70 -11.92 14.49
CA LYS A 17 -8.78 -11.08 15.69
C LYS A 17 -9.08 -11.88 16.97
N GLN A 18 -9.67 -13.06 16.87
CA GLN A 18 -9.80 -13.98 18.00
C GLN A 18 -8.45 -14.53 18.47
N LEU A 19 -7.47 -14.64 17.56
CA LEU A 19 -6.11 -15.09 17.87
C LEU A 19 -5.19 -13.93 18.26
N ASN A 20 -5.35 -12.79 17.61
CA ASN A 20 -4.61 -11.56 17.88
C ASN A 20 -5.49 -10.34 17.59
N SER A 21 -5.82 -9.57 18.61
CA SER A 21 -6.68 -8.39 18.50
C SER A 21 -6.16 -7.31 17.54
N ASN A 22 -4.85 -7.30 17.28
CA ASN A 22 -4.19 -6.37 16.36
C ASN A 22 -4.12 -6.89 14.90
N ALA A 23 -4.76 -8.04 14.62
CA ALA A 23 -4.78 -8.58 13.27
C ALA A 23 -5.49 -7.64 12.30
N PHE A 24 -4.93 -7.52 11.09
CA PHE A 24 -5.55 -6.86 9.95
C PHE A 24 -5.22 -7.63 8.66
N MET A 25 -5.87 -7.29 7.56
CA MET A 25 -5.68 -7.95 6.28
C MET A 25 -5.41 -6.95 5.18
N PHE A 26 -4.57 -7.34 4.23
CA PHE A 26 -4.45 -6.66 2.95
C PHE A 26 -5.39 -7.27 1.92
N VAL A 27 -6.00 -6.41 1.10
CA VAL A 27 -6.58 -6.80 -0.18
C VAL A 27 -5.46 -6.67 -1.21
N ASP A 28 -5.12 -7.76 -1.87
CA ASP A 28 -4.16 -7.76 -2.97
C ASP A 28 -4.93 -7.62 -4.29
N GLU A 29 -4.73 -6.50 -5.00
CA GLU A 29 -5.46 -6.20 -6.24
C GLU A 29 -4.50 -5.75 -7.35
N PRO A 30 -3.82 -6.71 -7.99
CA PRO A 30 -2.87 -6.41 -9.05
C PRO A 30 -3.51 -5.77 -10.29
N GLY A 31 -4.83 -5.88 -10.46
CA GLY A 31 -5.56 -5.29 -11.57
C GLY A 31 -5.60 -3.75 -11.56
N LEU A 32 -5.42 -3.14 -10.40
CA LEU A 32 -5.48 -1.67 -10.27
C LEU A 32 -4.40 -0.93 -11.07
N GLN A 33 -3.27 -1.56 -11.35
CA GLN A 33 -2.24 -0.99 -12.23
C GLN A 33 -2.74 -0.76 -13.67
N PHE A 34 -3.78 -1.48 -14.10
CA PHE A 34 -4.35 -1.38 -15.43
C PHE A 34 -5.65 -0.56 -15.47
N LEU A 35 -6.12 -0.07 -14.33
CA LEU A 35 -7.43 0.54 -14.17
C LEU A 35 -7.67 1.68 -15.18
N PHE A 36 -6.66 2.52 -15.41
CA PHE A 36 -6.72 3.67 -16.32
C PHE A 36 -6.16 3.35 -17.71
N SER A 37 -5.88 2.10 -18.02
CA SER A 37 -5.48 1.72 -19.36
C SER A 37 -6.68 1.77 -20.33
N ALA A 38 -6.43 2.12 -21.60
CA ALA A 38 -7.46 2.14 -22.64
C ALA A 38 -8.16 0.78 -22.81
N MET A 39 -7.57 -0.30 -22.32
CA MET A 39 -8.09 -1.66 -22.40
C MET A 39 -9.04 -2.01 -21.24
N ALA A 40 -9.03 -1.26 -20.15
CA ALA A 40 -9.81 -1.60 -18.96
C ALA A 40 -11.32 -1.34 -19.14
N GLY A 41 -11.69 -0.38 -20.02
CA GLY A 41 -13.10 0.00 -20.23
C GLY A 41 -13.82 0.49 -18.96
N TYR A 42 -13.06 0.87 -17.95
CA TYR A 42 -13.54 1.19 -16.62
C TYR A 42 -13.17 2.65 -16.30
N GLY A 43 -14.15 3.51 -16.15
CA GLY A 43 -13.92 4.94 -15.87
C GLY A 43 -13.56 5.18 -14.41
N ASP A 44 -12.73 6.19 -14.16
CA ASP A 44 -12.17 6.59 -12.86
C ASP A 44 -13.26 6.76 -11.79
N LEU A 45 -14.32 7.48 -12.12
CA LEU A 45 -15.43 7.75 -11.18
C LEU A 45 -16.15 6.47 -10.77
N LYS A 46 -16.35 5.54 -11.74
CA LYS A 46 -16.98 4.26 -11.45
C LYS A 46 -16.07 3.38 -10.60
N ALA A 47 -14.78 3.31 -10.93
CA ALA A 47 -13.79 2.57 -10.18
C ALA A 47 -13.70 3.07 -8.74
N LYS A 48 -13.63 4.39 -8.55
CA LYS A 48 -13.62 4.99 -7.21
C LYS A 48 -14.89 4.66 -6.44
N GLY A 49 -16.07 4.80 -7.05
CA GLY A 49 -17.34 4.49 -6.41
C GLY A 49 -17.44 3.03 -5.98
N ASP A 50 -17.03 2.09 -6.84
CA ASP A 50 -17.06 0.67 -6.54
C ASP A 50 -16.07 0.28 -5.43
N LEU A 51 -14.85 0.86 -5.42
CA LEU A 51 -13.86 0.64 -4.37
C LEU A 51 -14.26 1.30 -3.06
N ASP A 52 -14.76 2.52 -3.07
CA ASP A 52 -15.27 3.18 -1.87
C ASP A 52 -16.43 2.36 -1.27
N GLN A 53 -17.37 1.89 -2.11
CA GLN A 53 -18.45 1.02 -1.65
C GLN A 53 -17.93 -0.29 -1.06
N PHE A 54 -16.92 -0.89 -1.67
CA PHE A 54 -16.30 -2.11 -1.15
C PHE A 54 -15.64 -1.85 0.21
N PHE A 55 -14.78 -0.84 0.30
CA PHE A 55 -14.05 -0.55 1.53
C PHE A 55 -14.95 -0.10 2.67
N THR A 56 -16.08 0.59 2.40
CA THR A 56 -17.05 0.93 3.47
C THR A 56 -17.65 -0.28 4.15
N GLN A 57 -17.66 -1.44 3.49
CA GLN A 57 -18.17 -2.70 4.03
C GLN A 57 -17.08 -3.55 4.71
N VAL A 58 -15.81 -3.20 4.54
CA VAL A 58 -14.68 -3.91 5.16
C VAL A 58 -14.37 -3.27 6.51
N ASP A 59 -14.20 -4.11 7.54
CA ASP A 59 -13.82 -3.67 8.88
C ASP A 59 -12.41 -3.08 8.91
N ARG A 60 -12.22 -2.05 9.73
CA ARG A 60 -10.90 -1.43 9.91
C ARG A 60 -9.94 -2.28 10.76
N PRO A 61 -8.62 -2.18 10.55
CA PRO A 61 -7.93 -1.37 9.53
C PRO A 61 -8.09 -1.94 8.11
N ARG A 62 -8.30 -1.05 7.14
CA ARG A 62 -8.46 -1.38 5.71
C ARG A 62 -7.13 -1.28 5.01
N GLY A 63 -6.58 -2.41 4.59
CA GLY A 63 -5.29 -2.48 3.92
C GLY A 63 -5.41 -2.88 2.45
N ILE A 64 -4.59 -2.25 1.59
CA ILE A 64 -4.39 -2.70 0.22
C ILE A 64 -2.92 -2.95 -0.04
N HIS A 65 -2.61 -4.00 -0.81
CA HIS A 65 -1.26 -4.29 -1.29
C HIS A 65 -1.22 -4.23 -2.82
N LEU A 66 -0.15 -3.65 -3.36
CA LEU A 66 0.10 -3.53 -4.79
C LEU A 66 1.57 -3.79 -5.12
N CYS A 67 1.79 -4.73 -6.02
CA CYS A 67 3.13 -5.05 -6.55
C CYS A 67 3.51 -4.17 -7.75
N GLY A 68 2.51 -3.57 -8.45
CA GLY A 68 2.72 -2.79 -9.66
C GLY A 68 2.80 -1.29 -9.41
N ASN A 69 2.71 -0.53 -10.50
CA ASN A 69 2.71 0.94 -10.49
C ASN A 69 1.35 1.49 -10.95
N PRO A 70 0.36 1.60 -10.04
CA PRO A 70 -0.95 2.17 -10.33
C PRO A 70 -0.90 3.71 -10.32
N ASP A 71 -2.06 4.36 -10.52
CA ASP A 71 -2.23 5.76 -10.15
C ASP A 71 -2.25 5.91 -8.62
N TRP A 72 -1.14 6.38 -8.07
CA TRP A 72 -0.96 6.55 -6.62
C TRP A 72 -1.84 7.64 -6.04
N ASP A 73 -2.13 8.72 -6.79
CA ASP A 73 -3.05 9.76 -6.33
C ASP A 73 -4.45 9.20 -6.12
N PHE A 74 -4.92 8.39 -7.05
CA PHE A 74 -6.20 7.70 -6.94
C PHE A 74 -6.26 6.83 -5.67
N LEU A 75 -5.25 5.97 -5.45
CA LEU A 75 -5.24 5.04 -4.31
C LEU A 75 -5.12 5.75 -2.96
N LEU A 76 -4.25 6.75 -2.87
CA LEU A 76 -4.03 7.53 -1.65
C LEU A 76 -5.26 8.36 -1.26
N ASN A 77 -6.21 8.59 -2.17
CA ASN A 77 -7.48 9.26 -1.91
C ASN A 77 -8.65 8.31 -1.60
N LEU A 78 -8.44 6.98 -1.61
CA LEU A 78 -9.44 6.02 -1.13
C LEU A 78 -9.52 6.01 0.41
N ASP A 79 -10.62 5.48 0.95
CA ASP A 79 -10.82 5.33 2.41
C ASP A 79 -10.03 4.10 2.95
N LEU A 80 -8.71 4.21 2.90
CA LEU A 80 -7.75 3.21 3.36
C LEU A 80 -7.04 3.67 4.62
N ASP A 81 -6.66 2.72 5.47
CA ASP A 81 -5.82 2.93 6.64
C ASP A 81 -4.36 2.51 6.37
N VAL A 82 -4.14 1.49 5.53
CA VAL A 82 -2.81 0.94 5.27
C VAL A 82 -2.62 0.74 3.77
N LEU A 83 -1.53 1.28 3.23
CA LEU A 83 -1.08 1.05 1.86
C LEU A 83 0.26 0.31 1.89
N SER A 84 0.30 -0.89 1.31
CA SER A 84 1.53 -1.66 1.12
C SER A 84 1.92 -1.66 -0.36
N LEU A 85 3.19 -1.40 -0.65
CA LEU A 85 3.69 -1.34 -2.02
C LEU A 85 5.11 -1.88 -2.14
N ASP A 86 5.45 -2.36 -3.33
CA ASP A 86 6.82 -2.65 -3.70
C ASP A 86 7.57 -1.35 -3.97
N VAL A 87 8.34 -0.92 -3.00
CA VAL A 87 9.15 0.30 -3.08
C VAL A 87 10.49 0.04 -3.74
N TYR A 88 10.98 -1.20 -3.71
CA TYR A 88 12.26 -1.53 -4.32
C TYR A 88 12.31 -1.12 -5.79
N THR A 89 11.22 -1.36 -6.53
CA THR A 89 11.10 -1.01 -7.95
C THR A 89 10.37 0.31 -8.21
N ASN A 90 9.52 0.78 -7.29
CA ASN A 90 8.61 1.92 -7.55
C ASN A 90 8.91 3.17 -6.70
N ALA A 91 10.01 3.20 -5.92
CA ALA A 91 10.29 4.29 -4.99
C ALA A 91 10.31 5.68 -5.64
N GLU A 92 10.99 5.84 -6.77
CA GLU A 92 11.11 7.13 -7.47
C GLU A 92 9.75 7.64 -7.95
N ILE A 93 8.96 6.77 -8.59
CA ILE A 93 7.63 7.13 -9.09
C ILE A 93 6.70 7.44 -7.92
N PHE A 94 6.66 6.61 -6.88
CA PHE A 94 5.82 6.84 -5.71
C PHE A 94 6.18 8.19 -5.03
N SER A 95 7.45 8.51 -4.90
CA SER A 95 7.92 9.76 -4.29
C SER A 95 7.45 11.02 -5.02
N SER A 96 7.17 10.93 -6.33
CA SER A 96 6.64 12.05 -7.11
C SER A 96 5.22 12.48 -6.65
N TYR A 97 4.50 11.62 -5.93
CA TYR A 97 3.18 11.89 -5.37
C TYR A 97 3.21 12.45 -3.93
N ALA A 98 4.27 13.19 -3.57
CA ALA A 98 4.53 13.67 -2.22
C ALA A 98 3.33 14.38 -1.56
N ALA A 99 2.56 15.17 -2.32
CA ALA A 99 1.39 15.88 -1.79
C ALA A 99 0.27 14.92 -1.34
N SER A 100 0.01 13.86 -2.12
CA SER A 100 -1.02 12.87 -1.83
C SER A 100 -0.57 11.93 -0.71
N ILE A 101 0.71 11.56 -0.67
CA ILE A 101 1.33 10.82 0.43
C ILE A 101 1.18 11.62 1.74
N ARG A 102 1.48 12.92 1.73
CA ARG A 102 1.32 13.79 2.88
C ARG A 102 -0.11 13.78 3.41
N LYS A 103 -1.10 14.00 2.54
CA LYS A 103 -2.52 13.96 2.92
C LYS A 103 -2.94 12.62 3.51
N PHE A 104 -2.41 11.51 2.97
CA PHE A 104 -2.67 10.17 3.47
C PHE A 104 -2.12 9.98 4.88
N LEU A 105 -0.88 10.41 5.12
CA LEU A 105 -0.23 10.34 6.44
C LEU A 105 -0.90 11.28 7.46
N ASP A 106 -1.29 12.49 7.05
CA ASP A 106 -1.96 13.47 7.92
C ASP A 106 -3.32 12.98 8.45
N ARG A 107 -3.97 12.07 7.74
CA ARG A 107 -5.19 11.38 8.21
C ARG A 107 -4.91 10.06 8.94
N ASN A 108 -3.70 9.85 9.45
CA ASN A 108 -3.20 8.65 10.12
C ASN A 108 -3.09 7.41 9.22
N GLY A 109 -2.96 7.59 7.92
CA GLY A 109 -2.64 6.49 7.00
C GLY A 109 -1.23 5.95 7.25
N VAL A 110 -1.04 4.65 7.03
CA VAL A 110 0.23 3.95 7.22
C VAL A 110 0.73 3.43 5.88
N VAL A 111 1.96 3.76 5.52
CA VAL A 111 2.63 3.20 4.34
C VAL A 111 3.57 2.08 4.76
N VAL A 112 3.39 0.90 4.17
CA VAL A 112 4.24 -0.28 4.39
C VAL A 112 5.18 -0.43 3.20
N TRP A 113 6.47 -0.31 3.48
CA TRP A 113 7.54 -0.24 2.49
C TRP A 113 8.09 -1.62 2.18
N GLY A 114 7.75 -2.20 1.03
CA GLY A 114 8.35 -3.43 0.50
C GLY A 114 9.73 -3.14 -0.10
N ILE A 115 10.77 -3.12 0.74
CA ILE A 115 12.14 -2.76 0.35
C ILE A 115 13.00 -3.96 -0.05
N VAL A 116 12.54 -5.17 0.25
CA VAL A 116 13.29 -6.40 -0.05
C VAL A 116 12.88 -6.88 -1.44
N PRO A 117 13.84 -7.03 -2.39
CA PRO A 117 13.52 -7.52 -3.71
C PRO A 117 13.05 -8.99 -3.67
N THR A 118 12.15 -9.33 -4.58
CA THR A 118 11.67 -10.71 -4.75
C THR A 118 12.43 -11.47 -5.83
N GLY A 119 13.22 -10.77 -6.65
CA GLY A 119 14.09 -11.35 -7.64
C GLY A 119 15.37 -11.92 -7.00
N PHE A 120 15.78 -13.14 -7.41
CA PHE A 120 16.95 -13.81 -6.84
C PHE A 120 18.24 -13.04 -7.13
N GLU A 121 18.39 -12.51 -8.34
CA GLU A 121 19.59 -11.77 -8.73
C GLU A 121 19.75 -10.46 -7.95
N GLU A 122 18.68 -9.75 -7.72
CA GLU A 122 18.65 -8.52 -6.92
C GLU A 122 18.94 -8.84 -5.45
N PHE A 123 18.34 -9.90 -4.94
CA PHE A 123 18.56 -10.37 -3.57
C PHE A 123 20.02 -10.77 -3.32
N GLU A 124 20.69 -11.42 -4.27
CA GLU A 124 22.11 -11.76 -4.15
C GLU A 124 23.02 -10.53 -4.14
N LYS A 125 22.66 -9.47 -4.88
CA LYS A 125 23.44 -8.23 -4.94
C LYS A 125 23.31 -7.39 -3.67
N GLU A 126 22.12 -7.37 -3.09
CA GLU A 126 21.76 -6.53 -1.95
C GLU A 126 21.16 -7.39 -0.82
N ASN A 127 22.00 -8.13 -0.11
CA ASN A 127 21.56 -9.13 0.85
C ASN A 127 21.44 -8.64 2.30
N THR A 128 21.52 -7.33 2.53
CA THR A 128 21.37 -6.77 3.88
C THR A 128 20.31 -5.68 3.93
N LEU A 129 19.57 -5.61 5.03
CA LEU A 129 18.55 -4.59 5.25
C LEU A 129 19.09 -3.16 5.11
N SER A 130 20.35 -2.94 5.49
CA SER A 130 21.01 -1.64 5.36
C SER A 130 21.21 -1.24 3.90
N LEU A 131 21.52 -2.19 3.00
CA LEU A 131 21.64 -1.91 1.57
C LEU A 131 20.29 -1.57 0.94
N TYR A 132 19.22 -2.31 1.30
CA TYR A 132 17.86 -2.00 0.85
C TYR A 132 17.41 -0.61 1.32
N TRP A 133 17.72 -0.25 2.56
CA TRP A 133 17.45 1.07 3.09
C TRP A 133 18.22 2.17 2.36
N GLN A 134 19.50 1.94 2.06
CA GLN A 134 20.29 2.87 1.25
C GLN A 134 19.76 3.02 -0.17
N HIS A 135 19.30 1.92 -0.78
CA HIS A 135 18.66 1.94 -2.09
C HIS A 135 17.42 2.85 -2.08
N LEU A 136 16.54 2.67 -1.11
CA LEU A 136 15.36 3.49 -0.94
C LEU A 136 15.71 4.98 -0.75
N GLN A 137 16.71 5.29 0.07
CA GLN A 137 17.14 6.67 0.30
C GLN A 137 17.70 7.34 -0.96
N LYS A 138 18.45 6.60 -1.78
CA LYS A 138 18.99 7.11 -3.05
C LYS A 138 17.87 7.37 -4.08
N SER A 139 16.91 6.44 -4.19
CA SER A 139 15.77 6.57 -5.10
C SER A 139 14.90 7.77 -4.78
N ASN A 140 14.88 8.22 -3.52
CA ASN A 140 14.17 9.42 -3.07
C ASN A 140 14.98 10.71 -3.16
N GLY A 141 16.01 10.76 -4.00
CA GLY A 141 16.79 11.98 -4.24
C GLY A 141 17.75 12.41 -3.11
N GLY A 142 18.09 11.50 -2.18
CA GLY A 142 19.10 11.73 -1.14
C GLY A 142 18.68 12.68 -0.01
N GLY A 143 17.50 13.28 -0.09
CA GLY A 143 16.91 14.04 1.00
C GLY A 143 16.00 13.11 1.82
N VAL A 144 16.34 12.89 3.08
CA VAL A 144 15.37 12.32 4.03
C VAL A 144 14.31 13.39 4.27
N ASP A 145 13.33 13.48 3.39
CA ASP A 145 12.14 14.26 3.65
C ASP A 145 11.53 13.73 4.97
N PRO A 146 11.12 14.60 5.90
CA PRO A 146 10.43 14.20 7.15
C PRO A 146 9.18 13.33 6.94
N LEU A 147 8.76 13.06 5.70
CA LEU A 147 7.75 12.05 5.35
C LEU A 147 8.13 10.63 5.80
N PHE A 148 9.42 10.34 5.98
CA PHE A 148 9.92 9.02 6.36
C PHE A 148 10.32 8.96 7.85
N LYS A 149 9.46 9.40 8.76
CA LYS A 149 9.63 9.05 10.16
C LYS A 149 9.35 7.55 10.33
N VAL A 150 10.44 6.76 10.35
CA VAL A 150 10.36 5.39 10.89
C VAL A 150 9.93 5.52 12.35
N GLY A 151 8.71 5.06 12.66
CA GLY A 151 8.29 4.93 14.03
C GLY A 151 9.30 4.03 14.75
N SER A 152 10.06 4.59 15.68
CA SER A 152 10.86 3.80 16.59
C SER A 152 9.88 2.91 17.36
N ALA A 153 9.92 1.60 17.10
CA ALA A 153 9.27 0.63 17.96
C ALA A 153 9.85 0.86 19.36
N GLY A 154 9.04 1.45 20.24
CA GLY A 154 9.42 1.65 21.63
C GLY A 154 9.73 0.29 22.24
N SER A 155 10.96 0.11 22.68
CA SER A 155 11.36 -0.94 23.57
C SER A 155 10.65 -0.71 24.90
N SER A 156 9.69 -1.54 25.20
CA SER A 156 9.18 -1.76 26.56
C SER A 156 9.19 -3.23 26.87
#